data_855de2eb36e71a765f2ecc64dc9d4944
#
_entry.id   855de2eb36e71a765f2ecc64dc9d4944
#
_cell.length_a   1.000
_cell.length_b   1.000
_cell.length_c   1.000
_cell.angle_alpha   90.00
_cell.angle_beta   90.00
_cell.angle_gamma   90.00
#
_symmetry.space_group_name_H-M   'P 1'
#
loop_
_entity.id
_entity.type
_entity.pdbx_description
1 polymer ?
#
loop_
_entity_poly.entity_id
_entity_poly.type
_entity_poly.pdbx_seq_one_letter_code
_entity_poly.pdbx_strand_id
1 'polypeptide(L)'
;MLTIPEIVGLDSHVGSVRIPPELDVPLTDRVRRMMDTEAFRRLAKMTQVGLVSLVYPAARHTRFEHSLGVYRLALLFLKRLAHLPHFTAVISKQDAELLIVTALLHDIGH
;
A
#
# COMPACT_ATOMS: atom_id res chain seq x y z
N MET A 1 8.32 -8.76 -13.94
CA MET A 1 7.57 -7.81 -13.09
C MET A 1 6.23 -8.37 -12.60
N LEU A 2 5.46 -9.05 -13.47
CA LEU A 2 4.18 -9.65 -13.06
C LEU A 2 4.33 -10.79 -12.05
N THR A 3 5.54 -11.27 -11.81
CA THR A 3 5.82 -12.32 -10.82
C THR A 3 5.98 -11.78 -9.39
N ILE A 4 5.91 -10.46 -9.19
CA ILE A 4 5.97 -9.88 -7.85
C ILE A 4 4.74 -10.36 -7.05
N PRO A 5 4.95 -11.00 -5.87
CA PRO A 5 3.83 -11.61 -5.11
C PRO A 5 2.70 -10.65 -4.79
N GLU A 6 3.02 -9.39 -4.46
CA GLU A 6 2.02 -8.38 -4.12
C GLU A 6 1.11 -8.08 -5.31
N ILE A 7 1.67 -8.01 -6.52
CA ILE A 7 0.90 -7.76 -7.74
C ILE A 7 0.01 -8.96 -8.07
N VAL A 8 0.54 -10.18 -7.92
CA VAL A 8 -0.24 -11.40 -8.11
C VAL A 8 -1.41 -11.44 -7.13
N GLY A 9 -1.17 -10.99 -5.89
CA GLY A 9 -2.20 -10.95 -4.85
C GLY A 9 -3.39 -10.06 -5.15
N LEU A 10 -3.28 -9.11 -6.09
CA LEU A 10 -4.40 -8.27 -6.48
C LEU A 10 -5.58 -9.08 -7.04
N ASP A 11 -5.30 -10.22 -7.66
CA ASP A 11 -6.31 -11.04 -8.30
C ASP A 11 -6.77 -12.22 -7.45
N SER A 12 -6.04 -12.56 -6.39
CA SER A 12 -6.29 -13.80 -5.64
C SER A 12 -7.17 -13.62 -4.40
N HIS A 13 -7.21 -12.44 -3.81
CA HIS A 13 -7.92 -12.12 -2.57
C HIS A 13 -7.48 -12.96 -1.35
N VAL A 14 -6.47 -13.81 -1.50
CA VAL A 14 -5.93 -14.60 -0.40
C VAL A 14 -4.95 -13.75 0.40
N GLY A 15 -5.15 -13.68 1.73
CA GLY A 15 -4.29 -12.91 2.60
C GLY A 15 -4.45 -11.40 2.45
N SER A 16 -5.61 -10.94 1.94
CA SER A 16 -5.86 -9.51 1.81
C SER A 16 -6.48 -8.92 3.08
N VAL A 17 -6.33 -7.60 3.20
CA VAL A 17 -6.99 -6.79 4.22
C VAL A 17 -7.91 -5.80 3.51
N ARG A 18 -9.09 -5.57 4.07
CA ARG A 18 -10.05 -4.61 3.50
C ARG A 18 -9.92 -3.26 4.21
N ILE A 19 -9.84 -2.21 3.40
CA ILE A 19 -9.82 -0.84 3.92
C ILE A 19 -11.00 -0.05 3.37
N PRO A 20 -11.48 1.02 4.07
CA PRO A 20 -12.51 1.89 3.50
C PRO A 20 -12.01 2.59 2.22
N PRO A 21 -12.83 2.75 1.18
CA PRO A 21 -14.22 2.32 1.04
C PRO A 21 -14.36 0.89 0.46
N GLU A 22 -13.98 -0.11 1.22
CA GLU A 22 -14.10 -1.53 0.87
C GLU A 22 -13.17 -1.98 -0.26
N LEU A 23 -11.90 -1.57 -0.17
CA LEU A 23 -10.86 -2.00 -1.09
C LEU A 23 -10.08 -3.16 -0.49
N ASP A 24 -9.88 -4.21 -1.27
CA ASP A 24 -9.03 -5.33 -0.86
C ASP A 24 -7.57 -4.99 -1.12
N VAL A 25 -6.76 -5.09 -0.07
CA VAL A 25 -5.32 -4.80 -0.14
C VAL A 25 -4.56 -6.12 0.02
N PRO A 26 -3.79 -6.56 -0.98
CA PRO A 26 -3.06 -7.82 -0.90
C PRO A 26 -1.89 -7.73 0.06
N LEU A 27 -1.77 -8.71 0.95
CA LEU A 27 -0.68 -8.81 1.93
C LEU A 27 0.11 -10.08 1.69
N THR A 28 1.43 -9.92 1.52
CA THR A 28 2.36 -11.03 1.49
C THR A 28 3.06 -11.15 2.85
N ASP A 29 3.79 -12.23 3.08
CA ASP A 29 4.49 -12.40 4.34
C ASP A 29 5.52 -11.30 4.59
N ARG A 30 6.22 -10.87 3.55
CA ARG A 30 7.23 -9.79 3.69
C ARG A 30 6.57 -8.45 3.99
N VAL A 31 5.40 -8.16 3.40
CA VAL A 31 4.65 -6.94 3.68
C VAL A 31 4.09 -6.99 5.11
N ARG A 32 3.55 -8.14 5.53
CA ARG A 32 3.04 -8.31 6.89
C ARG A 32 4.13 -8.06 7.94
N ARG A 33 5.36 -8.52 7.68
CA ARG A 33 6.47 -8.28 8.60
C ARG A 33 6.79 -6.79 8.73
N MET A 34 6.72 -6.04 7.62
CA MET A 34 6.91 -4.59 7.66
C MET A 34 5.80 -3.89 8.44
N MET A 35 4.55 -4.32 8.24
CA MET A 35 3.40 -3.76 8.94
C MET A 35 3.40 -4.12 10.43
N ASP A 36 4.08 -5.18 10.80
CA ASP A 36 4.13 -5.66 12.19
C ASP A 36 5.18 -4.92 13.04
N THR A 37 5.86 -3.94 12.46
CA THR A 37 6.79 -3.10 13.20
C THR A 37 6.02 -2.09 14.05
N GLU A 38 6.62 -1.70 15.17
CA GLU A 38 6.03 -0.70 16.06
C GLU A 38 5.81 0.64 15.33
N ALA A 39 6.78 1.04 14.52
CA ALA A 39 6.70 2.28 13.77
C ALA A 39 5.51 2.30 12.82
N PHE A 40 5.23 1.19 12.13
CA PHE A 40 4.09 1.11 11.23
C PHE A 40 2.76 1.04 12.00
N ARG A 41 2.70 0.25 13.07
CA ARG A 41 1.47 0.14 13.90
C ARG A 41 1.06 1.48 14.49
N ARG A 42 2.01 2.36 14.78
CA ARG A 42 1.73 3.68 15.31
C ARG A 42 0.85 4.49 14.37
N LEU A 43 0.95 4.25 13.06
CA LEU A 43 0.12 4.96 12.07
C LEU A 43 -1.37 4.70 12.26
N ALA A 44 -1.75 3.57 12.82
CA ALA A 44 -3.16 3.23 13.06
C ALA A 44 -3.80 4.15 14.11
N LYS A 45 -3.00 4.81 14.93
CA LYS A 45 -3.47 5.74 15.96
C LYS A 45 -3.47 7.19 15.53
N MET A 46 -3.01 7.48 14.29
CA MET A 46 -2.87 8.84 13.78
C MET A 46 -3.92 9.09 12.70
N THR A 47 -4.71 10.16 12.88
CA THR A 47 -5.69 10.54 11.87
C THR A 47 -5.00 11.28 10.73
N GLN A 48 -5.42 10.98 9.50
CA GLN A 48 -4.88 11.60 8.30
C GLN A 48 -5.29 13.06 8.18
N VAL A 49 -6.50 13.39 8.59
CA VAL A 49 -7.12 14.70 8.35
C VAL A 49 -6.99 15.69 9.51
N GLY A 50 -6.30 15.33 10.58
CA GLY A 50 -6.01 16.25 11.68
C GLY A 50 -7.27 16.90 12.28
N LEU A 51 -7.28 18.24 12.30
CA LEU A 51 -8.38 18.97 12.92
C LEU A 51 -9.74 18.77 12.24
N VAL A 52 -9.74 18.38 10.96
CA VAL A 52 -11.00 18.12 10.23
C VAL A 52 -11.79 17.00 10.90
N SER A 53 -11.12 16.02 11.50
CA SER A 53 -11.77 14.91 12.17
C SER A 53 -12.56 15.35 13.41
N LEU A 54 -12.24 16.50 14.01
CA LEU A 54 -12.96 17.05 15.15
C LEU A 54 -14.29 17.68 14.74
N VAL A 55 -14.35 18.22 13.52
CA VAL A 55 -15.55 18.89 12.98
C VAL A 55 -16.43 17.90 12.23
N TYR A 56 -15.80 16.96 11.47
CA TYR A 56 -16.50 15.97 10.68
C TYR A 56 -16.10 14.57 11.16
N PRO A 57 -16.83 13.99 12.12
CA PRO A 57 -16.46 12.68 12.68
C PRO A 57 -16.34 11.54 11.67
N ALA A 58 -16.98 11.68 10.50
CA ALA A 58 -16.85 10.68 9.43
C ALA A 58 -15.49 10.69 8.73
N ALA A 59 -14.72 11.79 8.89
CA ALA A 59 -13.40 11.92 8.28
C ALA A 59 -12.32 11.35 9.20
N ARG A 60 -12.38 10.04 9.44
CA ARG A 60 -11.51 9.35 10.41
C ARG A 60 -10.54 8.34 9.75
N HIS A 61 -10.05 8.67 8.56
CA HIS A 61 -9.04 7.83 7.94
C HIS A 61 -7.73 7.95 8.71
N THR A 62 -7.16 6.80 9.08
CA THR A 62 -5.87 6.77 9.74
C THR A 62 -4.75 6.84 8.72
N ARG A 63 -3.54 7.18 9.17
CA ARG A 63 -2.36 7.12 8.32
C ARG A 63 -2.05 5.67 7.91
N PHE A 64 -2.43 4.72 8.75
CA PHE A 64 -2.34 3.30 8.43
C PHE A 64 -3.17 2.98 7.17
N GLU A 65 -4.43 3.38 7.15
CA GLU A 65 -5.31 3.17 6.00
C GLU A 65 -4.80 3.88 4.76
N HIS A 66 -4.30 5.12 4.92
CA HIS A 66 -3.72 5.88 3.82
C HIS A 66 -2.52 5.15 3.23
N SER A 67 -1.61 4.67 4.06
CA SER A 67 -0.41 3.95 3.60
C SER A 67 -0.77 2.68 2.85
N LEU A 68 -1.78 1.93 3.32
CA LEU A 68 -2.27 0.75 2.61
C LEU A 68 -2.92 1.12 1.28
N GLY A 69 -3.63 2.24 1.24
CA GLY A 69 -4.25 2.73 0.00
C GLY A 69 -3.21 3.13 -1.04
N VAL A 70 -2.15 3.85 -0.63
CA VAL A 70 -1.07 4.24 -1.52
C VAL A 70 -0.31 3.00 -2.02
N TYR A 71 -0.04 2.05 -1.14
CA TYR A 71 0.57 0.78 -1.50
C TYR A 71 -0.27 0.04 -2.56
N ARG A 72 -1.58 -0.05 -2.37
CA ARG A 72 -2.49 -0.70 -3.33
C ARG A 72 -2.47 0.01 -4.69
N LEU A 73 -2.50 1.35 -4.69
CA LEU A 73 -2.42 2.13 -5.93
C LEU A 73 -1.11 1.88 -6.66
N ALA A 74 0.01 1.80 -5.93
CA ALA A 74 1.30 1.50 -6.54
C ALA A 74 1.26 0.13 -7.24
N LEU A 75 0.64 -0.87 -6.61
CA LEU A 75 0.50 -2.20 -7.22
C LEU A 75 -0.35 -2.15 -8.49
N LEU A 76 -1.44 -1.39 -8.49
CA LEU A 76 -2.31 -1.26 -9.66
C LEU A 76 -1.58 -0.58 -10.83
N PHE A 77 -0.83 0.49 -10.55
CA PHE A 77 -0.03 1.16 -11.56
C PHE A 77 1.04 0.23 -12.15
N LEU A 78 1.76 -0.48 -11.30
CA LEU A 78 2.78 -1.42 -11.75
C LEU A 78 2.19 -2.54 -12.60
N LYS A 79 1.03 -3.05 -12.20
CA LYS A 79 0.34 -4.10 -12.96
C LYS A 79 -0.01 -3.62 -14.37
N ARG A 80 -0.51 -2.41 -14.50
CA ARG A 80 -0.85 -1.82 -15.80
C ARG A 80 0.38 -1.51 -16.63
N LEU A 81 1.39 -0.88 -16.02
CA LEU A 81 2.61 -0.48 -16.71
C LEU A 81 3.46 -1.68 -17.14
N ALA A 82 3.32 -2.82 -16.45
CA ALA A 82 4.07 -4.03 -16.78
C ALA A 82 3.75 -4.57 -18.18
N HIS A 83 2.63 -4.15 -18.77
CA HIS A 83 2.28 -4.54 -20.14
C HIS A 83 2.92 -3.63 -21.21
N LEU A 84 3.59 -2.54 -20.80
CA LEU A 84 4.22 -1.61 -21.73
C LEU A 84 5.69 -1.97 -21.90
N PRO A 85 6.14 -2.26 -23.16
CA PRO A 85 7.54 -2.65 -23.39
C PRO A 85 8.55 -1.61 -22.94
N HIS A 86 8.26 -0.33 -23.12
CA HIS A 86 9.15 0.76 -22.68
C HIS A 86 9.37 0.73 -21.18
N PHE A 87 8.31 0.52 -20.42
CA PHE A 87 8.39 0.50 -18.97
C PHE A 87 9.25 -0.67 -18.49
N THR A 88 8.98 -1.88 -19.01
CA THR A 88 9.72 -3.08 -18.58
C THR A 88 11.18 -3.07 -19.05
N ALA A 89 11.50 -2.30 -20.09
CA ALA A 89 12.87 -2.15 -20.55
C ALA A 89 13.70 -1.24 -19.62
N VAL A 90 13.05 -0.30 -18.94
CA VAL A 90 13.73 0.70 -18.10
C VAL A 90 13.67 0.34 -16.62
N ILE A 91 12.53 -0.19 -16.16
CA ILE A 91 12.28 -0.48 -14.76
C ILE A 91 12.47 -1.96 -14.48
N SER A 92 13.42 -2.29 -13.61
CA SER A 92 13.67 -3.68 -13.21
C SER A 92 12.65 -4.13 -12.15
N LYS A 93 12.63 -5.45 -11.91
CA LYS A 93 11.82 -6.01 -10.82
C LYS A 93 12.21 -5.40 -9.46
N GLN A 94 13.51 -5.18 -9.24
CA GLN A 94 14.00 -4.58 -8.01
C GLN A 94 13.52 -3.14 -7.84
N ASP A 95 13.50 -2.36 -8.93
CA ASP A 95 12.98 -0.99 -8.90
C ASP A 95 11.50 -0.98 -8.54
N ALA A 96 10.73 -1.90 -9.09
CA ALA A 96 9.30 -2.01 -8.79
C ALA A 96 9.08 -2.40 -7.34
N GLU A 97 9.86 -3.35 -6.82
CA GLU A 97 9.75 -3.75 -5.41
C GLU A 97 10.12 -2.60 -4.47
N LEU A 98 11.13 -1.80 -4.83
CA LEU A 98 11.50 -0.62 -4.05
C LEU A 98 10.37 0.41 -4.02
N LEU A 99 9.68 0.61 -5.14
CA LEU A 99 8.52 1.50 -5.19
C LEU A 99 7.41 1.02 -4.25
N ILE A 100 7.14 -0.29 -4.24
CA ILE A 100 6.12 -0.88 -3.38
C ILE A 100 6.45 -0.63 -1.91
N VAL A 101 7.69 -0.87 -1.50
CA VAL A 101 8.13 -0.64 -0.13
C VAL A 101 8.04 0.85 0.23
N THR A 102 8.47 1.72 -0.68
CA THR A 102 8.40 3.17 -0.47
C THR A 102 6.96 3.62 -0.28
N ALA A 103 6.04 3.13 -1.10
CA ALA A 103 4.62 3.48 -0.99
C ALA A 103 4.06 3.06 0.37
N LEU A 104 4.43 1.87 0.84
CA LEU A 104 3.94 1.37 2.12
C LEU A 104 4.49 2.17 3.31
N LEU A 105 5.76 2.55 3.26
CA LEU A 105 6.47 3.11 4.41
C LEU A 105 6.65 4.63 4.36
N HIS A 106 6.11 5.33 3.35
CA HIS A 106 6.41 6.75 3.15
C HIS A 106 5.98 7.66 4.31
N ASP A 107 4.96 7.26 5.08
CA ASP A 107 4.46 8.05 6.20
C ASP A 107 5.03 7.63 7.57
N ILE A 108 5.93 6.66 7.59
CA ILE A 108 6.37 6.05 8.85
C ILE A 108 7.11 7.03 9.75
N GLY A 109 7.65 8.12 9.21
CA GLY A 109 8.38 9.13 9.96
C GLY A 109 7.53 10.20 10.63
N HIS A 110 6.22 10.12 10.48
CA HIS A 110 5.32 11.11 11.09
C HIS A 110 5.04 10.81 12.57
#